data_ec84bd4437f8389274502b8a2f2241f8
#
_entry.id   ec84bd4437f8389274502b8a2f2241f8
#
_cell.length_a   1.000
_cell.length_b   1.000
_cell.length_c   1.000
_cell.angle_alpha   90.00
_cell.angle_beta   90.00
_cell.angle_gamma   90.00
#
_symmetry.space_group_name_H-M   'P 1'
#
loop_
_entity.id
_entity.type
_entity.pdbx_description
1 polymer ?
#
loop_
_entity_poly.entity_id
_entity_poly.type
_entity_poly.pdbx_seq_one_letter_code
_entity_poly.pdbx_strand_id
1 'polypeptide(L)'
;MGTIPNILQLGIELVLVFCMLFYYSPLLAVFALLVAPVAALCSWWLGKRLKRLQRKVQESESEYRSFLQESLANLLIVKAFTGEDRAVERLTKLREERFYWVYRKTGLGTASSTVMSLAFQGGYLIAFSYGAWQLSRQQITYGTMSVFLTLVNRVQAPILGLAQQIPRIIALLTSAGRIMELQRIPGEQRAAGE
;
A
#
# COMPACT_ATOMS: atom_id res chain seq x y z
N MET A 1 8.67 11.09 -9.94
CA MET A 1 9.63 10.96 -8.82
C MET A 1 10.03 9.51 -8.70
N GLY A 2 11.33 9.20 -8.68
CA GLY A 2 11.84 7.82 -8.70
C GLY A 2 11.62 7.10 -7.37
N THR A 3 11.41 5.80 -7.42
CA THR A 3 11.17 4.96 -6.22
C THR A 3 12.38 4.98 -5.26
N ILE A 4 13.58 4.99 -5.80
CA ILE A 4 14.83 4.99 -5.02
C ILE A 4 15.01 6.26 -4.19
N PRO A 5 14.94 7.50 -4.75
CA PRO A 5 15.08 8.70 -3.94
C PRO A 5 13.99 8.83 -2.87
N ASN A 6 12.77 8.38 -3.16
CA ASN A 6 11.70 8.41 -2.16
C ASN A 6 11.96 7.45 -0.97
N ILE A 7 12.51 6.27 -1.23
CA ILE A 7 12.91 5.33 -0.16
C ILE A 7 14.03 5.91 0.69
N LEU A 8 15.04 6.50 0.06
CA LEU A 8 16.14 7.16 0.77
C LEU A 8 15.63 8.31 1.63
N GLN A 9 14.75 9.14 1.08
CA GLN A 9 14.14 10.25 1.82
C GLN A 9 13.38 9.76 3.06
N LEU A 10 12.49 8.77 2.89
CA LEU A 10 11.71 8.20 4.00
C LEU A 10 12.62 7.53 5.05
N GLY A 11 13.69 6.85 4.61
CA GLY A 11 14.68 6.25 5.51
C GLY A 11 15.43 7.28 6.32
N ILE A 12 15.94 8.34 5.68
CA ILE A 12 16.65 9.44 6.34
C ILE A 12 15.70 10.16 7.32
N GLU A 13 14.47 10.45 6.89
CA GLU A 13 13.45 11.09 7.74
C GLU A 13 13.18 10.25 8.99
N LEU A 14 13.03 8.95 8.84
CA LEU A 14 12.80 8.03 9.95
C LEU A 14 13.98 8.01 10.94
N VAL A 15 15.21 7.94 10.43
CA VAL A 15 16.42 7.97 11.26
C VAL A 15 16.53 9.28 12.02
N LEU A 16 16.31 10.43 11.36
CA LEU A 16 16.35 11.74 11.98
C LEU A 16 15.30 11.89 13.07
N VAL A 17 14.06 11.46 12.82
CA VAL A 17 12.98 11.49 13.80
C VAL A 17 13.31 10.62 15.01
N PHE A 18 13.85 9.40 14.80
CA PHE A 18 14.27 8.52 15.90
C PHE A 18 15.44 9.11 16.70
N CYS A 19 16.46 9.66 16.06
CA CYS A 19 17.59 10.30 16.74
C CYS A 19 17.10 11.46 17.61
N MET A 20 16.21 12.33 17.10
CA MET A 20 15.64 13.41 17.87
C MET A 20 14.76 12.91 19.01
N LEU A 21 13.93 11.90 18.78
CA LEU A 21 13.07 11.32 19.81
C LEU A 21 13.90 10.71 20.96
N PHE A 22 15.02 10.05 20.61
CA PHE A 22 15.94 9.48 21.57
C PHE A 22 16.65 10.56 22.41
N TYR A 23 16.99 11.71 21.80
CA TYR A 23 17.61 12.83 22.50
C TYR A 23 16.67 13.49 23.52
N TYR A 24 15.39 13.67 23.16
CA TYR A 24 14.41 14.32 24.04
C TYR A 24 13.83 13.40 25.10
N SER A 25 13.58 12.12 24.79
CA SER A 25 13.00 11.18 25.74
C SER A 25 13.28 9.73 25.31
N PRO A 26 14.31 9.08 25.92
CA PRO A 26 14.70 7.71 25.53
C PRO A 26 13.58 6.70 25.79
N LEU A 27 12.75 6.89 26.80
CA LEU A 27 11.63 6.00 27.12
C LEU A 27 10.58 5.98 26.00
N LEU A 28 10.26 7.15 25.43
CA LEU A 28 9.30 7.25 24.34
C LEU A 28 9.87 6.81 22.99
N ALA A 29 11.18 7.01 22.80
CA ALA A 29 11.88 6.44 21.63
C ALA A 29 11.79 4.91 21.63
N VAL A 30 11.95 4.25 22.78
CA VAL A 30 11.79 2.79 22.93
C VAL A 30 10.35 2.35 22.64
N PHE A 31 9.34 3.08 23.13
CA PHE A 31 7.94 2.79 22.80
C PHE A 31 7.67 2.95 21.30
N ALA A 32 8.14 4.01 20.67
CA ALA A 32 8.00 4.21 19.23
C ALA A 32 8.72 3.10 18.43
N LEU A 33 9.89 2.67 18.89
CA LEU A 33 10.65 1.56 18.30
C LEU A 33 9.91 0.22 18.43
N LEU A 34 9.19 -0.02 19.52
CA LEU A 34 8.37 -1.21 19.71
C LEU A 34 7.10 -1.21 18.83
N VAL A 35 6.48 -0.05 18.65
CA VAL A 35 5.27 0.08 17.82
C VAL A 35 5.59 -0.12 16.33
N ALA A 36 6.76 0.31 15.86
CA ALA A 36 7.14 0.19 14.45
C ALA A 36 7.13 -1.26 13.91
N PRO A 37 7.77 -2.27 14.53
CA PRO A 37 7.72 -3.64 14.06
C PRO A 37 6.32 -4.26 14.17
N VAL A 38 5.55 -3.92 15.20
CA VAL A 38 4.16 -4.39 15.34
C VAL A 38 3.30 -3.85 14.19
N ALA A 39 3.43 -2.56 13.89
CA ALA A 39 2.74 -1.93 12.77
C ALA A 39 3.16 -2.55 11.42
N ALA A 40 4.47 -2.84 11.25
CA ALA A 40 4.99 -3.49 10.04
C ALA A 40 4.45 -4.91 9.88
N LEU A 41 4.41 -5.71 10.94
CA LEU A 41 3.85 -7.06 10.94
C LEU A 41 2.34 -7.06 10.62
N CYS A 42 1.58 -6.17 11.25
CA CYS A 42 0.16 -5.98 10.95
C CYS A 42 -0.05 -5.57 9.48
N SER A 43 0.71 -4.60 9.00
CA SER A 43 0.67 -4.17 7.59
C SER A 43 1.00 -5.30 6.62
N TRP A 44 2.00 -6.12 6.93
CA TRP A 44 2.37 -7.26 6.10
C TRP A 44 1.27 -8.33 6.03
N TRP A 45 0.68 -8.67 7.17
CA TRP A 45 -0.40 -9.66 7.25
C TRP A 45 -1.67 -9.20 6.54
N LEU A 46 -2.09 -7.95 6.78
CA LEU A 46 -3.22 -7.33 6.09
C LEU A 46 -2.95 -7.16 4.59
N GLY A 47 -1.74 -6.74 4.23
CA GLY A 47 -1.31 -6.58 2.84
C GLY A 47 -1.41 -7.88 2.04
N LYS A 48 -1.09 -9.02 2.65
CA LYS A 48 -1.22 -10.34 2.02
C LYS A 48 -2.69 -10.69 1.71
N ARG A 49 -3.61 -10.38 2.63
CA ARG A 49 -5.06 -10.58 2.42
C ARG A 49 -5.59 -9.60 1.36
N LEU A 50 -5.21 -8.34 1.44
CA LEU A 50 -5.64 -7.32 0.49
C LEU A 50 -5.16 -7.63 -0.93
N LYS A 51 -3.93 -8.15 -1.08
CA LYS A 51 -3.38 -8.60 -2.36
C LYS A 51 -4.19 -9.75 -2.98
N ARG A 52 -4.67 -10.69 -2.18
CA ARG A 52 -5.56 -11.78 -2.67
C ARG A 52 -6.89 -11.23 -3.18
N LEU A 53 -7.51 -10.30 -2.44
CA LEU A 53 -8.76 -9.66 -2.89
C LEU A 53 -8.54 -8.79 -4.13
N GLN A 54 -7.42 -8.07 -4.21
CA GLN A 54 -7.04 -7.32 -5.40
C GLN A 54 -6.95 -8.21 -6.64
N ARG A 55 -6.36 -9.41 -6.50
CA ARG A 55 -6.29 -10.38 -7.59
C ARG A 55 -7.69 -10.83 -8.03
N LYS A 56 -8.60 -11.10 -7.08
CA LYS A 56 -9.99 -11.45 -7.39
C LYS A 56 -10.74 -10.34 -8.11
N VAL A 57 -10.52 -9.09 -7.70
CA VAL A 57 -11.06 -7.92 -8.41
C VAL A 57 -10.53 -7.85 -9.84
N GLN A 58 -9.24 -8.08 -10.05
CA GLN A 58 -8.64 -8.06 -11.39
C GLN A 58 -9.16 -9.21 -12.28
N GLU A 59 -9.32 -10.41 -11.73
CA GLU A 59 -9.89 -11.55 -12.43
C GLU A 59 -11.33 -11.24 -12.89
N SER A 60 -12.20 -10.82 -11.97
CA SER A 60 -13.61 -10.47 -12.30
C SER A 60 -13.74 -9.26 -13.23
N GLU A 61 -12.84 -8.27 -13.12
CA GLU A 61 -12.77 -7.13 -14.04
C GLU A 61 -12.37 -7.57 -15.45
N SER A 62 -11.42 -8.49 -15.56
CA SER A 62 -10.97 -9.04 -16.84
C SER A 62 -12.08 -9.83 -17.53
N GLU A 63 -12.81 -10.68 -16.81
CA GLU A 63 -13.95 -11.44 -17.34
C GLU A 63 -15.06 -10.51 -17.80
N TYR A 64 -15.41 -9.49 -17.00
CA TYR A 64 -16.41 -8.51 -17.36
C TYR A 64 -16.03 -7.77 -18.66
N ARG A 65 -14.79 -7.29 -18.76
CA ARG A 65 -14.31 -6.56 -19.94
C ARG A 65 -14.20 -7.46 -21.19
N SER A 66 -13.73 -8.68 -21.01
CA SER A 66 -13.61 -9.65 -22.12
C SER A 66 -14.99 -9.96 -22.71
N PHE A 67 -15.97 -10.27 -21.85
CA PHE A 67 -17.34 -10.52 -22.30
C PHE A 67 -17.98 -9.29 -22.96
N LEU A 68 -17.75 -8.09 -22.41
CA LEU A 68 -18.24 -6.85 -23.01
C LEU A 68 -17.64 -6.63 -24.40
N GLN A 69 -16.34 -6.79 -24.57
CA GLN A 69 -15.65 -6.66 -25.86
C GLN A 69 -16.13 -7.68 -26.87
N GLU A 70 -16.28 -8.94 -26.46
CA GLU A 70 -16.79 -10.03 -27.30
C GLU A 70 -18.24 -9.76 -27.77
N SER A 71 -19.10 -9.34 -26.84
CA SER A 71 -20.49 -9.01 -27.15
C SER A 71 -20.62 -7.82 -28.11
N LEU A 72 -19.77 -6.80 -27.96
CA LEU A 72 -19.74 -5.65 -28.87
C LEU A 72 -19.14 -6.01 -30.23
N ALA A 73 -18.09 -6.81 -30.28
CA ALA A 73 -17.47 -7.26 -31.54
C ALA A 73 -18.45 -8.10 -32.36
N ASN A 74 -19.29 -8.89 -31.69
CA ASN A 74 -20.25 -9.80 -32.33
C ASN A 74 -21.70 -9.28 -32.27
N LEU A 75 -21.90 -7.95 -32.15
CA LEU A 75 -23.23 -7.34 -31.94
C LEU A 75 -24.23 -7.73 -33.01
N LEU A 76 -23.82 -7.83 -34.27
CA LEU A 76 -24.68 -8.26 -35.39
C LEU A 76 -25.19 -9.68 -35.19
N ILE A 77 -24.33 -10.58 -34.71
CA ILE A 77 -24.70 -11.97 -34.44
C ILE A 77 -25.69 -12.04 -33.29
N VAL A 78 -25.40 -11.31 -32.17
CA VAL A 78 -26.30 -11.24 -31.02
C VAL A 78 -27.69 -10.75 -31.43
N LYS A 79 -27.78 -9.73 -32.32
CA LYS A 79 -29.04 -9.21 -32.85
C LYS A 79 -29.74 -10.18 -33.78
N ALA A 80 -28.99 -10.84 -34.66
CA ALA A 80 -29.57 -11.80 -35.62
C ALA A 80 -30.27 -12.96 -34.94
N PHE A 81 -29.76 -13.39 -33.75
CA PHE A 81 -30.32 -14.50 -32.97
C PHE A 81 -31.19 -14.01 -31.80
N THR A 82 -31.57 -12.74 -31.73
CA THR A 82 -32.38 -12.15 -30.62
C THR A 82 -31.81 -12.53 -29.25
N GLY A 83 -30.47 -12.47 -29.11
CA GLY A 83 -29.72 -12.90 -27.93
C GLY A 83 -29.46 -11.76 -26.93
N GLU A 84 -30.02 -10.55 -27.11
CA GLU A 84 -29.73 -9.35 -26.32
C GLU A 84 -30.02 -9.57 -24.82
N ASP A 85 -31.19 -10.14 -24.53
CA ASP A 85 -31.58 -10.36 -23.12
C ASP A 85 -30.62 -11.30 -22.39
N ARG A 86 -30.14 -12.36 -23.05
CA ARG A 86 -29.15 -13.28 -22.49
C ARG A 86 -27.80 -12.61 -22.29
N ALA A 87 -27.39 -11.76 -23.24
CA ALA A 87 -26.14 -11.01 -23.13
C ALA A 87 -26.20 -10.00 -21.97
N VAL A 88 -27.31 -9.29 -21.82
CA VAL A 88 -27.54 -8.35 -20.71
C VAL A 88 -27.61 -9.08 -19.38
N GLU A 89 -28.29 -10.21 -19.29
CA GLU A 89 -28.33 -11.02 -18.07
C GLU A 89 -26.94 -11.50 -17.66
N ARG A 90 -26.14 -11.99 -18.61
CA ARG A 90 -24.77 -12.45 -18.35
C ARG A 90 -23.87 -11.30 -17.91
N LEU A 91 -23.98 -10.13 -18.58
CA LEU A 91 -23.23 -8.94 -18.21
C LEU A 91 -23.60 -8.45 -16.80
N THR A 92 -24.88 -8.52 -16.44
CA THR A 92 -25.36 -8.15 -15.11
C THR A 92 -24.76 -9.07 -14.04
N LYS A 93 -24.73 -10.39 -14.26
CA LYS A 93 -24.10 -11.34 -13.33
C LYS A 93 -22.60 -11.07 -13.13
N LEU A 94 -21.87 -10.85 -14.22
CA LEU A 94 -20.44 -10.52 -14.17
C LEU A 94 -20.19 -9.18 -13.45
N ARG A 95 -21.05 -8.19 -13.66
CA ARG A 95 -21.00 -6.90 -12.94
C ARG A 95 -21.23 -7.10 -11.44
N GLU A 96 -22.22 -7.88 -11.05
CA GLU A 96 -22.50 -8.17 -9.63
C GLU A 96 -21.35 -8.90 -8.96
N GLU A 97 -20.75 -9.88 -9.60
CA GLU A 97 -19.58 -10.57 -9.10
C GLU A 97 -18.40 -9.63 -8.91
N ARG A 98 -18.14 -8.75 -9.90
CA ARG A 98 -17.12 -7.71 -9.80
C ARG A 98 -17.38 -6.78 -8.62
N PHE A 99 -18.62 -6.28 -8.44
CA PHE A 99 -18.98 -5.42 -7.32
C PHE A 99 -18.80 -6.11 -5.97
N TYR A 100 -19.14 -7.38 -5.86
CA TYR A 100 -18.92 -8.16 -4.65
C TYR A 100 -17.44 -8.18 -4.24
N TRP A 101 -16.52 -8.44 -5.17
CA TRP A 101 -15.09 -8.45 -4.88
C TRP A 101 -14.54 -7.05 -4.59
N VAL A 102 -14.99 -6.03 -5.32
CA VAL A 102 -14.62 -4.63 -5.08
C VAL A 102 -15.08 -4.20 -3.68
N TYR A 103 -16.32 -4.50 -3.31
CA TYR A 103 -16.87 -4.17 -1.98
C TYR A 103 -16.07 -4.84 -0.85
N ARG A 104 -15.78 -6.12 -0.98
CA ARG A 104 -14.97 -6.86 0.00
C ARG A 104 -13.55 -6.30 0.14
N LYS A 105 -12.91 -5.98 -1.00
CA LYS A 105 -11.58 -5.37 -0.98
C LYS A 105 -11.60 -4.01 -0.30
N THR A 106 -12.56 -3.14 -0.69
CA THR A 106 -12.69 -1.78 -0.14
C THR A 106 -13.02 -1.83 1.34
N GLY A 107 -13.97 -2.68 1.76
CA GLY A 107 -14.34 -2.85 3.16
C GLY A 107 -13.15 -3.29 4.02
N LEU A 108 -12.39 -4.30 3.58
CA LEU A 108 -11.18 -4.73 4.30
C LEU A 108 -10.11 -3.63 4.31
N GLY A 109 -9.93 -2.92 3.20
CA GLY A 109 -8.97 -1.82 3.10
C GLY A 109 -9.31 -0.68 4.05
N THR A 110 -10.58 -0.24 4.06
CA THR A 110 -11.06 0.80 4.97
C THR A 110 -10.97 0.38 6.43
N ALA A 111 -11.44 -0.82 6.78
CA ALA A 111 -11.32 -1.34 8.14
C ALA A 111 -9.86 -1.37 8.61
N SER A 112 -8.95 -1.82 7.74
CA SER A 112 -7.51 -1.87 8.03
C SER A 112 -6.92 -0.48 8.26
N SER A 113 -7.25 0.50 7.41
CA SER A 113 -6.77 1.87 7.56
C SER A 113 -7.34 2.54 8.81
N THR A 114 -8.60 2.28 9.15
CA THR A 114 -9.24 2.80 10.37
C THR A 114 -8.58 2.25 11.62
N VAL A 115 -8.37 0.93 11.70
CA VAL A 115 -7.69 0.29 12.84
C VAL A 115 -6.27 0.86 13.00
N MET A 116 -5.54 1.02 11.88
CA MET A 116 -4.19 1.57 11.91
C MET A 116 -4.19 3.04 12.37
N SER A 117 -5.12 3.85 11.87
CA SER A 117 -5.30 5.24 12.32
C SER A 117 -5.63 5.33 13.80
N LEU A 118 -6.52 4.48 14.30
CA LEU A 118 -6.85 4.42 15.72
C LEU A 118 -5.64 4.02 16.58
N ALA A 119 -4.83 3.08 16.12
CA ALA A 119 -3.61 2.67 16.82
C ALA A 119 -2.60 3.83 16.92
N PHE A 120 -2.40 4.60 15.83
CA PHE A 120 -1.52 5.76 15.85
C PHE A 120 -2.09 6.91 16.70
N GLN A 121 -3.39 7.18 16.62
CA GLN A 121 -4.05 8.20 17.46
C GLN A 121 -4.00 7.83 18.94
N GLY A 122 -4.18 6.54 19.25
CA GLY A 122 -4.01 6.03 20.61
C GLY A 122 -2.58 6.23 21.12
N GLY A 123 -1.59 5.94 20.30
CA GLY A 123 -0.17 6.20 20.57
C GLY A 123 0.11 7.68 20.83
N TYR A 124 -0.48 8.56 20.01
CA TYR A 124 -0.38 10.00 20.21
C TYR A 124 -1.01 10.46 21.53
N LEU A 125 -2.19 9.95 21.91
CA LEU A 125 -2.84 10.27 23.17
C LEU A 125 -2.00 9.83 24.39
N ILE A 126 -1.38 8.65 24.32
CA ILE A 126 -0.46 8.17 25.36
C ILE A 126 0.75 9.11 25.47
N ALA A 127 1.35 9.48 24.33
CA ALA A 127 2.46 10.40 24.28
C ALA A 127 2.10 11.79 24.83
N PHE A 128 0.91 12.29 24.47
CA PHE A 128 0.38 13.55 24.98
C PHE A 128 0.18 13.50 26.51
N SER A 129 -0.45 12.45 27.03
CA SER A 129 -0.71 12.28 28.46
C SER A 129 0.60 12.21 29.25
N TYR A 130 1.60 11.50 28.72
CA TYR A 130 2.92 11.41 29.33
C TYR A 130 3.66 12.76 29.30
N GLY A 131 3.63 13.47 28.17
CA GLY A 131 4.21 14.80 28.04
C GLY A 131 3.54 15.83 28.98
N ALA A 132 2.21 15.81 29.10
CA ALA A 132 1.47 16.65 30.04
C ALA A 132 1.83 16.35 31.50
N TRP A 133 2.02 15.07 31.83
CA TRP A 133 2.47 14.69 33.18
C TRP A 133 3.89 15.19 33.50
N GLN A 134 4.84 15.08 32.56
CA GLN A 134 6.19 15.62 32.68
C GLN A 134 6.17 17.15 32.81
N LEU A 135 5.30 17.83 32.03
CA LEU A 135 5.14 19.26 32.05
C LEU A 135 4.60 19.72 33.42
N SER A 136 3.61 19.01 33.99
CA SER A 136 3.05 19.32 35.33
C SER A 136 4.10 19.18 36.43
N ARG A 137 5.11 18.31 36.22
CA ARG A 137 6.25 18.16 37.13
C ARG A 137 7.41 19.13 36.86
N GLN A 138 7.24 20.03 35.88
CA GLN A 138 8.27 21.01 35.48
C GLN A 138 9.57 20.33 34.95
N GLN A 139 9.48 19.08 34.49
CA GLN A 139 10.62 18.36 33.94
C GLN A 139 10.91 18.72 32.47
N ILE A 140 9.91 19.22 31.76
CA ILE A 140 10.01 19.72 30.41
C ILE A 140 9.32 21.06 30.24
N THR A 141 9.68 21.79 29.18
CA THR A 141 9.03 23.07 28.83
C THR A 141 7.90 22.83 27.82
N TYR A 142 7.02 23.80 27.64
CA TYR A 142 5.99 23.79 26.60
C TYR A 142 6.59 23.62 25.20
N GLY A 143 7.74 24.25 24.92
CA GLY A 143 8.46 24.13 23.66
C GLY A 143 8.90 22.69 23.43
N THR A 144 9.49 22.04 24.44
CA THR A 144 9.92 20.63 24.35
C THR A 144 8.74 19.70 24.10
N MET A 145 7.60 19.93 24.81
CA MET A 145 6.39 19.16 24.61
C MET A 145 5.85 19.29 23.17
N SER A 146 5.82 20.51 22.62
CA SER A 146 5.35 20.78 21.26
C SER A 146 6.23 20.08 20.22
N VAL A 147 7.55 20.17 20.35
CA VAL A 147 8.50 19.47 19.47
C VAL A 147 8.29 17.96 19.58
N PHE A 148 8.17 17.44 20.79
CA PHE A 148 7.94 16.02 21.04
C PHE A 148 6.67 15.49 20.35
N LEU A 149 5.52 16.16 20.50
CA LEU A 149 4.27 15.78 19.87
C LEU A 149 4.35 15.84 18.33
N THR A 150 5.07 16.83 17.82
CA THR A 150 5.35 16.92 16.37
C THR A 150 6.17 15.74 15.87
N LEU A 151 7.20 15.32 16.61
CA LEU A 151 8.02 14.16 16.26
C LEU A 151 7.21 12.85 16.29
N VAL A 152 6.37 12.67 17.31
CA VAL A 152 5.47 11.49 17.40
C VAL A 152 4.55 11.40 16.18
N ASN A 153 3.97 12.52 15.76
CA ASN A 153 3.14 12.55 14.54
C ASN A 153 3.95 12.27 13.27
N ARG A 154 5.19 12.72 13.21
CA ARG A 154 6.05 12.50 12.04
C ARG A 154 6.58 11.07 11.88
N VAL A 155 6.46 10.22 12.88
CA VAL A 155 6.85 8.79 12.79
C VAL A 155 5.92 8.00 11.84
N GLN A 156 4.64 8.34 11.80
CA GLN A 156 3.61 7.58 11.07
C GLN A 156 3.85 7.58 9.55
N ALA A 157 4.12 8.73 8.97
CA ALA A 157 4.21 8.89 7.52
C ALA A 157 5.37 8.07 6.89
N PRO A 158 6.61 8.11 7.41
CA PRO A 158 7.70 7.29 6.91
C PRO A 158 7.46 5.79 7.04
N ILE A 159 6.88 5.32 8.16
CA ILE A 159 6.58 3.89 8.37
C ILE A 159 5.59 3.38 7.32
N LEU A 160 4.48 4.09 7.14
CA LEU A 160 3.48 3.72 6.14
C LEU A 160 4.02 3.88 4.72
N GLY A 161 4.81 4.91 4.46
CA GLY A 161 5.47 5.15 3.18
C GLY A 161 6.42 4.03 2.79
N LEU A 162 7.29 3.59 3.70
CA LEU A 162 8.20 2.46 3.46
C LEU A 162 7.44 1.16 3.21
N ALA A 163 6.40 0.87 4.00
CA ALA A 163 5.57 -0.31 3.80
C ALA A 163 4.92 -0.35 2.40
N GLN A 164 4.51 0.80 1.86
CA GLN A 164 3.94 0.92 0.52
C GLN A 164 4.98 0.80 -0.61
N GLN A 165 6.27 1.01 -0.33
CA GLN A 165 7.33 0.87 -1.33
C GLN A 165 7.75 -0.59 -1.56
N ILE A 166 7.51 -1.50 -0.61
CA ILE A 166 7.89 -2.92 -0.72
C ILE A 166 7.39 -3.57 -2.02
N PRO A 167 6.10 -3.47 -2.42
CA PRO A 167 5.63 -4.05 -3.68
C PRO A 167 6.29 -3.43 -4.92
N ARG A 168 6.63 -2.15 -4.86
CA ARG A 168 7.30 -1.43 -5.96
C ARG A 168 8.74 -1.90 -6.14
N ILE A 169 9.46 -2.14 -5.04
CA ILE A 169 10.81 -2.72 -5.06
C ILE A 169 10.78 -4.11 -5.70
N ILE A 170 9.85 -4.98 -5.28
CA ILE A 170 9.69 -6.32 -5.85
C ILE A 170 9.41 -6.25 -7.35
N ALA A 171 8.52 -5.35 -7.78
CA ALA A 171 8.21 -5.15 -9.20
C ALA A 171 9.43 -4.68 -10.00
N LEU A 172 10.23 -3.75 -9.46
CA LEU A 172 11.46 -3.28 -10.08
C LEU A 172 12.50 -4.40 -10.22
N LEU A 173 12.72 -5.17 -9.16
CA LEU A 173 13.65 -6.31 -9.19
C LEU A 173 13.22 -7.37 -10.22
N THR A 174 11.92 -7.67 -10.30
CA THR A 174 11.38 -8.62 -11.29
C THR A 174 11.56 -8.09 -12.71
N SER A 175 11.33 -6.80 -12.94
CA SER A 175 11.51 -6.17 -14.27
C SER A 175 12.99 -6.13 -14.67
N ALA A 176 13.89 -5.80 -13.74
CA ALA A 176 15.33 -5.81 -13.96
C ALA A 176 15.83 -7.24 -14.29
N GLY A 177 15.32 -8.26 -13.59
CA GLY A 177 15.61 -9.66 -13.88
C GLY A 177 15.23 -10.06 -15.32
N ARG A 178 14.05 -9.66 -15.78
CA ARG A 178 13.60 -9.92 -17.17
C ARG A 178 14.47 -9.21 -18.21
N ILE A 179 14.92 -7.98 -17.94
CA ILE A 179 15.82 -7.26 -18.86
C ILE A 179 17.16 -7.98 -18.95
N MET A 180 17.73 -8.43 -17.82
CA MET A 180 18.97 -9.20 -17.81
C MET A 180 18.84 -10.55 -18.51
N GLU A 181 17.67 -11.20 -18.42
CA GLU A 181 17.38 -12.44 -19.14
C GLU A 181 17.31 -12.22 -20.66
N LEU A 182 16.69 -11.11 -21.09
CA LEU A 182 16.66 -10.71 -22.51
C LEU A 182 18.06 -10.38 -23.04
N GLN A 183 18.93 -9.78 -22.25
CA GLN A 183 20.33 -9.49 -22.65
C GLN A 183 21.18 -10.77 -22.81
N ARG A 184 20.78 -11.90 -22.19
CA ARG A 184 21.48 -13.17 -22.32
C ARG A 184 21.07 -13.96 -23.57
N ILE A 185 20.01 -13.55 -24.27
CA ILE A 185 19.63 -14.15 -25.55
C ILE A 185 20.68 -13.72 -26.58
N PRO A 186 21.41 -14.66 -27.19
CA PRO A 186 22.39 -14.32 -28.22
C PRO A 186 21.66 -13.61 -29.36
N GLY A 187 22.12 -12.40 -29.70
CA GLY A 187 21.57 -11.66 -30.83
C GLY A 187 21.68 -12.49 -32.12
N GLU A 188 20.66 -12.43 -32.95
CA GLU A 188 20.72 -12.97 -34.28
C GLU A 188 21.98 -12.43 -34.97
N GLN A 189 22.96 -13.32 -35.26
CA GLN A 189 24.04 -12.98 -36.13
C GLN A 189 23.38 -12.70 -37.49
N ARG A 190 23.33 -11.43 -37.87
CA ARG A 190 23.05 -11.07 -39.25
C ARG A 190 24.05 -11.88 -40.09
N ALA A 191 23.58 -12.92 -40.75
CA ALA A 191 24.33 -13.56 -41.80
C ALA A 191 24.72 -12.45 -42.79
N ALA A 192 26.00 -12.08 -42.76
CA ALA A 192 26.57 -11.24 -43.81
C ALA A 192 26.35 -12.00 -45.09
N GLY A 193 25.36 -11.55 -45.87
CA GLY A 193 25.13 -12.06 -47.22
C GLY A 193 26.32 -11.68 -48.07
N GLU A 194 26.94 -12.68 -48.62
CA GLU A 194 27.76 -12.58 -49.82
C GLU A 194 26.93 -12.08 -51.02
#